data_d5e610442cfddadbbaaad3eaff226ed7
#
_entry.id   d5e610442cfddadbbaaad3eaff226ed7
#
_cell.length_a   1.000
_cell.length_b   1.000
_cell.length_c   1.000
_cell.angle_alpha   90.00
_cell.angle_beta   90.00
_cell.angle_gamma   90.00
#
_symmetry.space_group_name_H-M   'P 1'
#
loop_
_entity.id
_entity.type
_entity.pdbx_description
1 polymer ?
#
loop_
_entity_poly.entity_id
_entity_poly.type
_entity_poly.pdbx_seq_one_letter_code
_entity_poly.pdbx_strand_id
1 'polypeptide(L)'
;YLLRERKIDIKHFVLQTYTYSFENHHCFADGLDDVCSRVTHLKNTVFDFRRFLSDFSAILYDLFIWHLYFQNADPVLFSQFEFDAYISLSNSKAFPLVYDNGARALDELRMRVERKIKYLGRKYPHADLAIVREKYRELGLKPDNVYFFIRGHNLYDLISIVCKEVCKAMLRTAKKNKVVTHDMVSELYRRRNNLDYELRQNIKYGAYFPIRKLEQDIREFLGEN
;
A
#
# COMPACT_ATOMS: atom_id res chain seq x y z
N TYR A 1 10.29 -9.22 7.22
CA TYR A 1 11.60 -8.87 7.81
C TYR A 1 11.46 -7.88 8.98
N LEU A 2 10.65 -6.83 8.89
CA LEU A 2 10.35 -5.90 10.00
C LEU A 2 9.79 -6.60 11.25
N LEU A 3 9.24 -7.76 11.07
CA LEU A 3 8.48 -8.51 12.05
C LEU A 3 9.30 -9.57 12.78
N ARG A 4 10.55 -9.76 12.37
CA ARG A 4 11.52 -10.62 13.04
C ARG A 4 12.60 -9.74 13.66
N GLU A 5 13.20 -10.22 14.75
CA GLU A 5 14.29 -9.51 15.42
C GLU A 5 15.33 -9.02 14.40
N ARG A 6 15.61 -7.73 14.41
CA ARG A 6 16.58 -7.09 13.54
C ARG A 6 17.97 -7.65 13.79
N LYS A 7 18.39 -8.60 12.99
CA LYS A 7 19.80 -8.94 12.87
C LYS A 7 20.30 -8.40 11.53
N ILE A 8 20.58 -7.09 11.49
CA ILE A 8 21.35 -6.52 10.39
C ILE A 8 22.74 -7.10 10.52
N ASP A 9 23.13 -7.95 9.59
CA ASP A 9 24.51 -8.41 9.52
C ASP A 9 25.35 -7.35 8.81
N ILE A 10 25.76 -6.34 9.58
CA ILE A 10 26.58 -5.23 9.12
C ILE A 10 27.88 -5.72 8.49
N LYS A 11 28.40 -6.88 8.92
CA LYS A 11 29.65 -7.46 8.39
C LYS A 11 29.54 -7.91 6.93
N HIS A 12 28.33 -8.18 6.45
CA HIS A 12 28.08 -8.67 5.09
C HIS A 12 27.37 -7.64 4.19
N PHE A 13 27.33 -6.36 4.57
CA PHE A 13 26.69 -5.27 3.81
C PHE A 13 25.21 -5.55 3.48
N VAL A 14 24.52 -6.27 4.36
CA VAL A 14 23.10 -6.60 4.18
C VAL A 14 22.24 -5.57 4.90
N LEU A 15 21.52 -4.75 4.13
CA LEU A 15 20.59 -3.76 4.62
C LEU A 15 19.13 -4.21 4.38
N GLN A 16 18.25 -3.84 5.28
CA GLN A 16 16.82 -4.17 5.11
C GLN A 16 16.05 -2.99 4.48
N THR A 17 14.98 -3.31 3.76
CA THR A 17 14.16 -2.31 3.05
C THR A 17 13.19 -1.55 3.96
N TYR A 18 12.98 -1.95 5.21
CA TYR A 18 11.99 -1.41 6.13
C TYR A 18 10.52 -1.47 5.65
N THR A 19 10.26 -2.28 4.62
CA THR A 19 8.93 -2.62 4.09
C THR A 19 8.86 -4.13 3.91
N TYR A 20 7.70 -4.66 3.51
CA TYR A 20 7.58 -6.09 3.23
C TYR A 20 8.53 -6.51 2.08
N SER A 21 8.52 -5.76 1.01
CA SER A 21 9.38 -6.00 -0.16
C SER A 21 9.66 -4.70 -0.91
N PHE A 22 10.49 -4.77 -1.95
CA PHE A 22 10.82 -3.60 -2.76
C PHE A 22 9.61 -3.02 -3.50
N GLU A 23 8.64 -3.83 -3.89
CA GLU A 23 7.41 -3.34 -4.55
C GLU A 23 6.62 -2.35 -3.69
N ASN A 24 6.68 -2.46 -2.35
CA ASN A 24 6.02 -1.49 -1.48
C ASN A 24 6.55 -0.07 -1.65
N HIS A 25 7.84 0.09 -2.02
CA HIS A 25 8.42 1.41 -2.27
C HIS A 25 7.77 2.09 -3.49
N HIS A 26 7.43 1.32 -4.53
CA HIS A 26 6.74 1.85 -5.71
C HIS A 26 5.32 2.32 -5.40
N CYS A 27 4.73 1.83 -4.30
CA CYS A 27 3.36 2.14 -3.88
C CYS A 27 3.28 3.29 -2.87
N PHE A 28 4.36 4.06 -2.68
CA PHE A 28 4.37 5.18 -1.75
C PHE A 28 3.37 6.27 -2.18
N ALA A 29 2.41 6.56 -1.28
CA ALA A 29 1.25 7.41 -1.57
C ALA A 29 1.60 8.78 -2.16
N ASP A 30 2.64 9.44 -1.62
CA ASP A 30 3.02 10.80 -1.98
C ASP A 30 3.56 10.95 -3.41
N GLY A 31 3.96 9.86 -4.03
CA GLY A 31 4.46 9.87 -5.40
C GLY A 31 3.44 9.44 -6.46
N LEU A 32 2.28 8.87 -6.06
CA LEU A 32 1.31 8.32 -7.01
C LEU A 32 0.60 9.38 -7.85
N ASP A 33 0.43 10.59 -7.31
CA ASP A 33 -0.06 11.73 -8.09
C ASP A 33 0.87 12.06 -9.25
N ASP A 34 2.18 12.08 -9.00
CA ASP A 34 3.18 12.34 -10.02
C ASP A 34 3.23 11.21 -11.06
N VAL A 35 3.07 9.95 -10.64
CA VAL A 35 2.94 8.79 -11.54
C VAL A 35 1.79 9.00 -12.51
N CYS A 36 0.59 9.29 -12.02
CA CYS A 36 -0.58 9.54 -12.86
C CYS A 36 -0.41 10.78 -13.74
N SER A 37 0.24 11.82 -13.22
CA SER A 37 0.51 13.05 -13.98
C SER A 37 1.50 12.83 -15.12
N ARG A 38 2.55 12.05 -14.92
CA ARG A 38 3.51 11.69 -15.99
C ARG A 38 2.85 10.84 -17.08
N VAL A 39 1.97 9.92 -16.71
CA VAL A 39 1.23 9.07 -17.67
C VAL A 39 0.23 9.87 -18.49
N THR A 40 -0.47 10.85 -17.89
CA THR A 40 -1.59 11.55 -18.52
C THR A 40 -1.25 12.96 -19.00
N HIS A 41 -0.11 13.51 -18.57
CA HIS A 41 0.25 14.93 -18.72
C HIS A 41 -0.80 15.91 -18.12
N LEU A 42 -1.57 15.43 -17.14
CA LEU A 42 -2.60 16.20 -16.45
C LEU A 42 -2.32 16.22 -14.95
N LYS A 43 -2.77 17.25 -14.25
CA LYS A 43 -2.75 17.28 -12.78
C LYS A 43 -3.87 16.41 -12.25
N ASN A 44 -3.57 15.55 -11.28
CA ASN A 44 -4.59 14.77 -10.60
C ASN A 44 -5.44 15.69 -9.69
N THR A 45 -6.74 15.68 -9.91
CA THR A 45 -7.75 16.40 -9.12
C THR A 45 -8.97 15.51 -8.80
N VAL A 46 -8.86 14.21 -9.10
CA VAL A 46 -9.98 13.29 -9.06
C VAL A 46 -9.86 12.22 -7.97
N PHE A 47 -8.68 12.07 -7.39
CA PHE A 47 -8.42 11.01 -6.40
C PHE A 47 -7.33 11.42 -5.42
N ASP A 48 -7.53 11.14 -4.13
CA ASP A 48 -6.56 11.35 -3.05
C ASP A 48 -5.94 10.02 -2.63
N PHE A 49 -4.74 9.73 -3.15
CA PHE A 49 -4.00 8.50 -2.85
C PHE A 49 -3.60 8.39 -1.37
N ARG A 50 -3.24 9.50 -0.73
CA ARG A 50 -2.85 9.49 0.69
C ARG A 50 -4.02 9.06 1.56
N ARG A 51 -5.17 9.70 1.36
CA ARG A 51 -6.39 9.37 2.08
C ARG A 51 -6.82 7.93 1.82
N PHE A 52 -6.82 7.51 0.55
CA PHE A 52 -7.21 6.14 0.19
C PHE A 52 -6.33 5.09 0.87
N LEU A 53 -4.98 5.23 0.83
CA LEU A 53 -4.07 4.27 1.43
C LEU A 53 -4.05 4.32 2.97
N SER A 54 -4.30 5.49 3.55
CA SER A 54 -4.51 5.64 5.00
C SER A 54 -5.79 4.92 5.44
N ASP A 55 -6.92 5.14 4.76
CA ASP A 55 -8.20 4.51 5.06
C ASP A 55 -8.13 2.98 4.85
N PHE A 56 -7.49 2.53 3.76
CA PHE A 56 -7.21 1.12 3.49
C PHE A 56 -6.40 0.48 4.62
N SER A 57 -5.33 1.15 5.05
CA SER A 57 -4.48 0.68 6.15
C SER A 57 -5.23 0.61 7.47
N ALA A 58 -6.02 1.63 7.80
CA ALA A 58 -6.80 1.69 9.03
C ALA A 58 -7.82 0.54 9.11
N ILE A 59 -8.47 0.20 8.00
CA ILE A 59 -9.38 -0.94 7.92
C ILE A 59 -8.65 -2.25 8.19
N LEU A 60 -7.44 -2.40 7.68
CA LEU A 60 -6.67 -3.63 7.79
C LEU A 60 -5.94 -3.79 9.12
N TYR A 61 -5.72 -2.71 9.88
CA TYR A 61 -4.81 -2.67 11.01
C TYR A 61 -5.05 -3.80 12.02
N ASP A 62 -6.26 -3.95 12.52
CA ASP A 62 -6.57 -4.97 13.51
C ASP A 62 -6.49 -6.40 12.94
N LEU A 63 -6.88 -6.61 11.68
CA LEU A 63 -6.70 -7.89 11.03
C LEU A 63 -5.22 -8.23 10.83
N PHE A 64 -4.40 -7.22 10.55
CA PHE A 64 -2.95 -7.37 10.42
C PHE A 64 -2.31 -7.72 11.78
N ILE A 65 -2.78 -7.12 12.88
CA ILE A 65 -2.35 -7.50 14.24
C ILE A 65 -2.67 -8.98 14.53
N TRP A 66 -3.86 -9.47 14.14
CA TRP A 66 -4.19 -10.89 14.21
C TRP A 66 -3.25 -11.75 13.36
N HIS A 67 -2.96 -11.32 12.15
CA HIS A 67 -2.02 -12.02 11.28
C HIS A 67 -0.63 -12.11 11.92
N LEU A 68 -0.12 -11.01 12.48
CA LEU A 68 1.15 -10.97 13.19
C LEU A 68 1.17 -11.86 14.44
N TYR A 69 0.08 -11.89 15.19
CA TYR A 69 -0.07 -12.80 16.33
C TYR A 69 0.14 -14.26 15.89
N PHE A 70 -0.56 -14.70 14.85
CA PHE A 70 -0.44 -16.08 14.37
C PHE A 70 0.90 -16.36 13.69
N GLN A 71 1.51 -15.40 13.00
CA GLN A 71 2.86 -15.58 12.44
C GLN A 71 3.91 -15.89 13.51
N ASN A 72 3.71 -15.42 14.75
CA ASN A 72 4.61 -15.69 15.87
C ASN A 72 4.20 -16.95 16.67
N ALA A 73 2.92 -17.29 16.73
CA ALA A 73 2.40 -18.41 17.50
C ALA A 73 2.28 -19.70 16.67
N ASP A 74 1.45 -19.67 15.63
CA ASP A 74 1.23 -20.78 14.70
C ASP A 74 0.73 -20.26 13.34
N PRO A 75 1.61 -20.12 12.34
CA PRO A 75 1.27 -19.54 11.03
C PRO A 75 0.21 -20.33 10.24
N VAL A 76 -0.05 -21.60 10.61
CA VAL A 76 -1.06 -22.43 9.93
C VAL A 76 -2.48 -21.97 10.27
N LEU A 77 -2.70 -21.40 11.46
CA LEU A 77 -4.02 -20.99 11.94
C LEU A 77 -4.57 -19.74 11.22
N PHE A 78 -3.70 -18.88 10.71
CA PHE A 78 -4.03 -17.75 9.85
C PHE A 78 -2.85 -17.45 8.93
N SER A 79 -2.83 -18.15 7.80
CA SER A 79 -1.71 -18.11 6.86
C SER A 79 -1.61 -16.77 6.12
N GLN A 80 -0.44 -16.50 5.54
CA GLN A 80 -0.23 -15.36 4.64
C GLN A 80 -1.20 -15.40 3.46
N PHE A 81 -1.43 -16.57 2.87
CA PHE A 81 -2.37 -16.73 1.75
C PHE A 81 -3.81 -16.35 2.15
N GLU A 82 -4.23 -16.78 3.35
CA GLU A 82 -5.56 -16.41 3.85
C GLU A 82 -5.67 -14.91 4.12
N PHE A 83 -4.64 -14.30 4.73
CA PHE A 83 -4.60 -12.85 4.92
C PHE A 83 -4.68 -12.11 3.58
N ASP A 84 -3.89 -12.51 2.59
CA ASP A 84 -3.86 -11.90 1.26
C ASP A 84 -5.23 -11.95 0.57
N ALA A 85 -6.00 -13.01 0.77
CA ALA A 85 -7.37 -13.10 0.24
C ALA A 85 -8.33 -12.05 0.84
N TYR A 86 -8.10 -11.65 2.10
CA TYR A 86 -8.92 -10.63 2.75
C TYR A 86 -8.61 -9.20 2.30
N ILE A 87 -7.39 -8.91 1.88
CA ILE A 87 -6.96 -7.55 1.52
C ILE A 87 -7.29 -7.15 0.08
N SER A 88 -7.71 -8.10 -0.76
CA SER A 88 -8.07 -7.80 -2.16
C SER A 88 -9.27 -6.88 -2.25
N LEU A 89 -9.25 -5.89 -3.15
CA LEU A 89 -10.38 -5.03 -3.47
C LEU A 89 -11.05 -5.46 -4.76
N SER A 90 -12.38 -5.47 -4.76
CA SER A 90 -13.16 -5.70 -5.98
C SER A 90 -13.14 -4.46 -6.85
N ASN A 91 -12.68 -4.59 -8.10
CA ASN A 91 -12.85 -3.55 -9.11
C ASN A 91 -13.96 -4.00 -10.08
N SER A 92 -15.20 -3.66 -9.79
CA SER A 92 -16.32 -3.98 -10.65
C SER A 92 -16.79 -2.75 -11.43
N LYS A 93 -17.44 -2.96 -12.59
CA LYS A 93 -18.06 -1.85 -13.34
C LYS A 93 -19.15 -1.13 -12.52
N ALA A 94 -19.79 -1.82 -11.59
CA ALA A 94 -20.79 -1.27 -10.70
C ALA A 94 -20.20 -0.39 -9.60
N PHE A 95 -18.94 -0.65 -9.22
CA PHE A 95 -18.24 0.07 -8.15
C PHE A 95 -16.82 0.41 -8.59
N PRO A 96 -16.63 1.47 -9.41
CA PRO A 96 -15.30 1.89 -9.83
C PRO A 96 -14.50 2.35 -8.61
N LEU A 97 -13.27 1.84 -8.47
CA LEU A 97 -12.36 2.19 -7.36
C LEU A 97 -12.09 3.71 -7.21
N VAL A 98 -12.30 4.48 -8.28
CA VAL A 98 -12.08 5.94 -8.29
C VAL A 98 -13.30 6.72 -7.82
N TYR A 99 -14.49 6.11 -7.83
CA TYR A 99 -15.68 6.80 -7.41
C TYR A 99 -15.64 7.04 -5.90
N ASP A 100 -15.89 8.30 -5.50
CA ASP A 100 -15.90 8.73 -4.10
C ASP A 100 -14.62 8.31 -3.35
N ASN A 101 -13.46 8.50 -3.98
CA ASN A 101 -12.15 8.13 -3.47
C ASN A 101 -12.05 6.66 -3.01
N GLY A 102 -12.76 5.75 -3.66
CA GLY A 102 -12.78 4.34 -3.35
C GLY A 102 -13.66 3.95 -2.16
N ALA A 103 -14.46 4.87 -1.62
CA ALA A 103 -15.21 4.66 -0.37
C ALA A 103 -16.05 3.38 -0.37
N ARG A 104 -16.77 3.08 -1.47
CA ARG A 104 -17.57 1.85 -1.56
C ARG A 104 -16.74 0.58 -1.50
N ALA A 105 -15.60 0.54 -2.21
CA ALA A 105 -14.72 -0.62 -2.18
C ALA A 105 -14.10 -0.81 -0.79
N LEU A 106 -13.77 0.30 -0.12
CA LEU A 106 -13.28 0.29 1.25
C LEU A 106 -14.35 -0.14 2.26
N ASP A 107 -15.61 0.22 2.06
CA ASP A 107 -16.72 -0.23 2.93
C ASP A 107 -16.97 -1.74 2.78
N GLU A 108 -16.91 -2.29 1.56
CA GLU A 108 -16.97 -3.74 1.34
C GLU A 108 -15.79 -4.47 2.02
N LEU A 109 -14.58 -3.90 1.90
CA LEU A 109 -13.40 -4.41 2.59
C LEU A 109 -13.61 -4.40 4.11
N ARG A 110 -14.09 -3.27 4.67
CA ARG A 110 -14.36 -3.12 6.10
C ARG A 110 -15.30 -4.19 6.62
N MET A 111 -16.45 -4.38 5.96
CA MET A 111 -17.43 -5.40 6.36
C MET A 111 -16.85 -6.81 6.35
N ARG A 112 -15.97 -7.12 5.38
CA ARG A 112 -15.31 -8.42 5.27
C ARG A 112 -14.28 -8.62 6.38
N VAL A 113 -13.46 -7.59 6.64
CA VAL A 113 -12.43 -7.57 7.67
C VAL A 113 -13.04 -7.68 9.07
N GLU A 114 -14.06 -6.88 9.38
CA GLU A 114 -14.76 -6.91 10.67
C GLU A 114 -15.36 -8.28 10.97
N ARG A 115 -15.97 -8.94 9.96
CA ARG A 115 -16.48 -10.31 10.12
C ARG A 115 -15.38 -11.29 10.49
N LYS A 116 -14.19 -11.17 9.85
CA LYS A 116 -13.05 -12.03 10.15
C LYS A 116 -12.49 -11.77 11.55
N ILE A 117 -12.32 -10.49 11.92
CA ILE A 117 -11.85 -10.11 13.27
C ILE A 117 -12.80 -10.67 14.33
N LYS A 118 -14.11 -10.50 14.15
CA LYS A 118 -15.13 -11.05 15.06
C LYS A 118 -15.07 -12.58 15.17
N TYR A 119 -14.85 -13.27 14.07
CA TYR A 119 -14.65 -14.73 14.06
C TYR A 119 -13.39 -15.12 14.84
N LEU A 120 -12.25 -14.46 14.59
CA LEU A 120 -10.99 -14.75 15.28
C LEU A 120 -11.10 -14.48 16.79
N GLY A 121 -11.70 -13.37 17.20
CA GLY A 121 -11.89 -13.03 18.61
C GLY A 121 -12.79 -14.02 19.36
N ARG A 122 -13.78 -14.61 18.68
CA ARG A 122 -14.61 -15.69 19.29
C ARG A 122 -13.86 -17.02 19.39
N LYS A 123 -13.07 -17.34 18.37
CA LYS A 123 -12.32 -18.60 18.28
C LYS A 123 -11.12 -18.62 19.22
N TYR A 124 -10.50 -17.45 19.44
CA TYR A 124 -9.26 -17.30 20.21
C TYR A 124 -9.41 -16.20 21.31
N PRO A 125 -10.31 -16.39 22.30
CA PRO A 125 -10.66 -15.36 23.28
C PRO A 125 -9.50 -14.98 24.21
N HIS A 126 -8.48 -15.84 24.31
CA HIS A 126 -7.31 -15.63 25.16
C HIS A 126 -6.09 -15.08 24.40
N ALA A 127 -6.24 -14.70 23.13
CA ALA A 127 -5.16 -14.09 22.35
C ALA A 127 -4.82 -12.69 22.90
N ASP A 128 -3.59 -12.51 23.36
CA ASP A 128 -3.12 -11.21 23.83
C ASP A 128 -2.61 -10.36 22.67
N LEU A 129 -3.53 -9.64 22.06
CA LEU A 129 -3.21 -8.73 20.97
C LEU A 129 -2.59 -7.41 21.44
N ALA A 130 -2.69 -7.07 22.74
CA ALA A 130 -2.13 -5.83 23.26
C ALA A 130 -0.60 -5.87 23.22
N ILE A 131 -0.01 -6.98 23.62
CA ILE A 131 1.45 -7.19 23.51
C ILE A 131 1.90 -7.09 22.06
N VAL A 132 1.15 -7.69 21.12
CA VAL A 132 1.48 -7.65 19.70
C VAL A 132 1.42 -6.21 19.17
N ARG A 133 0.35 -5.46 19.48
CA ARG A 133 0.21 -4.05 19.08
C ARG A 133 1.37 -3.19 19.57
N GLU A 134 1.73 -3.33 20.86
CA GLU A 134 2.81 -2.56 21.44
C GLU A 134 4.15 -2.86 20.76
N LYS A 135 4.51 -4.14 20.66
CA LYS A 135 5.74 -4.58 19.98
C LYS A 135 5.86 -4.01 18.57
N TYR A 136 4.80 -4.07 17.77
CA TYR A 136 4.88 -3.63 16.39
C TYR A 136 4.73 -2.11 16.23
N ARG A 137 4.08 -1.43 17.19
CA ARG A 137 4.08 0.02 17.28
C ARG A 137 5.49 0.57 17.47
N GLU A 138 6.29 -0.04 18.32
CA GLU A 138 7.70 0.30 18.54
C GLU A 138 8.54 0.10 17.26
N LEU A 139 8.16 -0.86 16.42
CA LEU A 139 8.78 -1.09 15.12
C LEU A 139 8.27 -0.17 14.01
N GLY A 140 7.38 0.77 14.32
CA GLY A 140 6.88 1.79 13.40
C GLY A 140 5.56 1.44 12.71
N LEU A 141 4.90 0.33 13.06
CA LEU A 141 3.57 0.00 12.55
C LEU A 141 2.52 0.93 13.19
N LYS A 142 1.72 1.57 12.33
CA LYS A 142 0.61 2.46 12.71
C LYS A 142 -0.64 2.11 11.91
N PRO A 143 -1.84 2.55 12.36
CA PRO A 143 -3.07 2.30 11.62
C PRO A 143 -3.07 2.83 10.18
N ASP A 144 -2.38 3.92 9.92
CA ASP A 144 -2.34 4.60 8.62
C ASP A 144 -1.27 4.09 7.65
N ASN A 145 -0.39 3.18 8.09
CA ASN A 145 0.76 2.74 7.30
C ASN A 145 0.86 1.22 7.08
N VAL A 146 -0.17 0.45 7.37
CA VAL A 146 -0.19 -1.01 7.21
C VAL A 146 0.18 -1.43 5.78
N TYR A 147 -0.16 -0.63 4.77
CA TYR A 147 0.13 -0.91 3.38
C TYR A 147 1.64 -1.10 3.08
N PHE A 148 2.54 -0.55 3.91
CA PHE A 148 3.98 -0.81 3.77
C PHE A 148 4.40 -2.23 4.19
N PHE A 149 3.59 -2.90 4.99
CA PHE A 149 3.94 -4.16 5.64
C PHE A 149 3.19 -5.37 5.09
N ILE A 150 2.21 -5.16 4.22
CA ILE A 150 1.54 -6.23 3.48
C ILE A 150 2.39 -6.68 2.30
N ARG A 151 2.10 -7.87 1.74
CA ARG A 151 2.83 -8.46 0.62
C ARG A 151 2.88 -7.50 -0.56
N GLY A 152 4.11 -7.14 -0.98
CA GLY A 152 4.37 -6.04 -1.92
C GLY A 152 3.70 -6.21 -3.27
N HIS A 153 3.72 -7.49 -3.83
CA HIS A 153 3.04 -7.76 -5.09
C HIS A 153 1.48 -7.59 -5.06
N ASN A 154 0.84 -7.94 -3.95
CA ASN A 154 -0.59 -7.72 -3.79
C ASN A 154 -0.91 -6.21 -3.71
N LEU A 155 -0.08 -5.45 -3.01
CA LEU A 155 -0.19 -4.00 -2.97
C LEU A 155 0.07 -3.38 -4.35
N TYR A 156 1.11 -3.82 -5.04
CA TYR A 156 1.47 -3.31 -6.36
C TYR A 156 0.36 -3.54 -7.39
N ASP A 157 -0.24 -4.74 -7.39
CA ASP A 157 -1.38 -5.07 -8.25
C ASP A 157 -2.58 -4.17 -7.96
N LEU A 158 -2.90 -3.98 -6.67
CA LEU A 158 -3.97 -3.07 -6.24
C LEU A 158 -3.70 -1.64 -6.74
N ILE A 159 -2.51 -1.09 -6.47
CA ILE A 159 -2.15 0.28 -6.85
C ILE A 159 -2.10 0.44 -8.36
N SER A 160 -1.62 -0.55 -9.10
CA SER A 160 -1.68 -0.56 -10.57
C SER A 160 -3.11 -0.39 -11.08
N ILE A 161 -4.06 -1.12 -10.49
CA ILE A 161 -5.48 -1.02 -10.85
C ILE A 161 -6.03 0.36 -10.50
N VAL A 162 -5.76 0.86 -9.30
CA VAL A 162 -6.20 2.20 -8.85
C VAL A 162 -5.64 3.28 -9.77
N CYS A 163 -4.34 3.29 -10.04
CA CYS A 163 -3.71 4.27 -10.93
C CYS A 163 -4.30 4.22 -12.35
N LYS A 164 -4.58 3.02 -12.89
CA LYS A 164 -5.26 2.87 -14.19
C LYS A 164 -6.61 3.55 -14.21
N GLU A 165 -7.41 3.35 -13.16
CA GLU A 165 -8.75 3.97 -13.09
C GLU A 165 -8.66 5.48 -12.84
N VAL A 166 -7.71 5.95 -12.02
CA VAL A 166 -7.43 7.39 -11.82
C VAL A 166 -7.04 8.05 -13.14
N CYS A 167 -6.07 7.50 -13.90
CA CYS A 167 -5.69 8.01 -15.20
C CYS A 167 -6.90 8.11 -16.17
N LYS A 168 -7.76 7.06 -16.19
CA LYS A 168 -9.00 7.11 -17.00
C LYS A 168 -9.94 8.22 -16.55
N ALA A 169 -10.12 8.42 -15.25
CA ALA A 169 -10.98 9.46 -14.71
C ALA A 169 -10.43 10.85 -15.01
N MET A 170 -9.12 11.07 -14.87
CA MET A 170 -8.45 12.31 -15.24
C MET A 170 -8.70 12.68 -16.71
N LEU A 171 -8.50 11.73 -17.63
CA LEU A 171 -8.72 11.91 -19.07
C LEU A 171 -10.20 12.21 -19.38
N ARG A 172 -11.15 11.51 -18.75
CA ARG A 172 -12.58 11.76 -18.93
C ARG A 172 -12.96 13.16 -18.46
N THR A 173 -12.45 13.59 -17.31
CA THR A 173 -12.70 14.93 -16.75
C THR A 173 -12.11 16.02 -17.66
N ALA A 174 -10.87 15.85 -18.12
CA ALA A 174 -10.22 16.79 -19.02
C ALA A 174 -10.96 16.91 -20.37
N LYS A 175 -11.45 15.78 -20.92
CA LYS A 175 -12.28 15.78 -22.14
C LYS A 175 -13.60 16.51 -21.91
N LYS A 176 -14.30 16.26 -20.80
CA LYS A 176 -15.55 16.94 -20.43
C LYS A 176 -15.36 18.46 -20.35
N ASN A 177 -14.23 18.88 -19.78
CA ASN A 177 -13.86 20.29 -19.59
C ASN A 177 -13.20 20.91 -20.83
N LYS A 178 -13.12 20.19 -21.97
CA LYS A 178 -12.50 20.63 -23.23
C LYS A 178 -11.03 21.03 -23.11
N VAL A 179 -10.32 20.50 -22.08
CA VAL A 179 -8.88 20.75 -21.88
C VAL A 179 -8.04 19.92 -22.86
N VAL A 180 -8.55 18.75 -23.28
CA VAL A 180 -7.88 17.86 -24.23
C VAL A 180 -8.81 17.53 -25.40
N THR A 181 -8.24 17.36 -26.60
CA THR A 181 -8.96 16.90 -27.77
C THR A 181 -9.11 15.39 -27.79
N HIS A 182 -9.96 14.87 -28.71
CA HIS A 182 -10.14 13.42 -28.88
C HIS A 182 -8.82 12.72 -29.28
N ASP A 183 -8.04 13.36 -30.16
CA ASP A 183 -6.77 12.79 -30.64
C ASP A 183 -5.71 12.77 -29.56
N MET A 184 -5.61 13.82 -28.73
CA MET A 184 -4.75 13.83 -27.53
C MET A 184 -5.13 12.74 -26.57
N VAL A 185 -6.42 12.52 -26.32
CA VAL A 185 -6.88 11.43 -25.46
C VAL A 185 -6.48 10.07 -26.03
N SER A 186 -6.63 9.88 -27.34
CA SER A 186 -6.24 8.62 -28.01
C SER A 186 -4.75 8.36 -27.93
N GLU A 187 -3.92 9.38 -28.05
CA GLU A 187 -2.47 9.26 -27.87
C GLU A 187 -2.09 8.95 -26.42
N LEU A 188 -2.70 9.64 -25.45
CA LEU A 188 -2.48 9.38 -24.03
C LEU A 188 -2.96 7.99 -23.60
N TYR A 189 -4.02 7.45 -24.23
CA TYR A 189 -4.42 6.06 -24.05
C TYR A 189 -3.38 5.06 -24.56
N ARG A 190 -2.65 5.37 -25.63
CA ARG A 190 -1.50 4.56 -26.09
C ARG A 190 -0.34 4.63 -25.12
N ARG A 191 -0.03 5.82 -24.57
CA ARG A 191 1.02 6.01 -23.54
C ARG A 191 0.69 5.33 -22.21
N ARG A 192 -0.58 4.99 -21.96
CA ARG A 192 -1.00 4.23 -20.75
C ARG A 192 -0.28 2.89 -20.60
N ASN A 193 0.31 2.36 -21.65
CA ASN A 193 1.18 1.19 -21.57
C ASN A 193 2.46 1.44 -20.77
N ASN A 194 2.78 2.73 -20.47
CA ASN A 194 3.93 3.10 -19.65
C ASN A 194 3.60 3.22 -18.15
N LEU A 195 2.36 2.94 -17.71
CA LEU A 195 2.01 3.10 -16.30
C LEU A 195 2.86 2.22 -15.38
N ASP A 196 3.11 0.98 -15.76
CA ASP A 196 3.96 0.07 -14.99
C ASP A 196 5.40 0.62 -14.87
N TYR A 197 5.94 1.17 -15.96
CA TYR A 197 7.25 1.82 -15.94
C TYR A 197 7.25 3.04 -15.01
N GLU A 198 6.26 3.94 -15.14
CA GLU A 198 6.16 5.13 -14.31
C GLU A 198 5.93 4.80 -12.83
N LEU A 199 5.17 3.75 -12.54
CA LEU A 199 4.96 3.27 -11.17
C LEU A 199 6.26 2.74 -10.56
N ARG A 200 7.08 2.01 -11.31
CA ARG A 200 8.41 1.56 -10.88
C ARG A 200 9.39 2.71 -10.64
N GLN A 201 9.14 3.88 -11.23
CA GLN A 201 9.91 5.11 -11.00
C GLN A 201 9.34 5.96 -9.84
N ASN A 202 8.36 5.44 -9.10
CA ASN A 202 7.78 6.13 -7.95
C ASN A 202 8.66 6.01 -6.72
N ILE A 203 9.75 6.76 -6.68
CA ILE A 203 10.64 6.79 -5.52
C ILE A 203 10.87 8.27 -5.13
N LYS A 204 10.17 8.72 -4.07
CA LYS A 204 10.42 10.03 -3.46
C LYS A 204 11.33 9.88 -2.24
N TYR A 205 12.63 9.85 -2.47
CA TYR A 205 13.65 9.59 -1.43
C TYR A 205 13.60 10.58 -0.26
N GLY A 206 13.39 11.86 -0.50
CA GLY A 206 13.54 12.92 0.51
C GLY A 206 12.50 12.92 1.64
N ALA A 207 11.31 12.35 1.44
CA ALA A 207 10.22 12.35 2.42
C ALA A 207 9.87 10.96 2.97
N TYR A 208 10.47 9.92 2.42
CA TYR A 208 10.07 8.53 2.62
C TYR A 208 10.80 7.89 3.80
N PHE A 209 10.07 7.60 4.89
CA PHE A 209 10.63 7.08 6.14
C PHE A 209 11.51 5.83 5.96
N PRO A 210 11.15 4.77 5.20
CA PRO A 210 12.01 3.62 5.03
C PRO A 210 13.36 3.94 4.37
N ILE A 211 13.40 4.89 3.45
CA ILE A 211 14.66 5.32 2.80
C ILE A 211 15.54 6.10 3.79
N ARG A 212 14.96 7.00 4.59
CA ARG A 212 15.73 7.70 5.63
C ARG A 212 16.33 6.75 6.66
N LYS A 213 15.58 5.71 7.02
CA LYS A 213 16.09 4.64 7.89
C LYS A 213 17.25 3.89 7.25
N LEU A 214 17.14 3.56 5.97
CA LEU A 214 18.22 2.92 5.21
C LEU A 214 19.46 3.82 5.13
N GLU A 215 19.29 5.12 4.85
CA GLU A 215 20.39 6.10 4.86
C GLU A 215 21.04 6.20 6.23
N GLN A 216 20.27 6.18 7.31
CA GLN A 216 20.80 6.17 8.68
C GLN A 216 21.64 4.91 8.93
N ASP A 217 21.13 3.71 8.58
CA ASP A 217 21.87 2.45 8.73
C ASP A 217 23.18 2.48 7.94
N ILE A 218 23.19 3.08 6.73
CA ILE A 218 24.40 3.23 5.91
C ILE A 218 25.42 4.14 6.61
N ARG A 219 24.98 5.29 7.14
CA ARG A 219 25.86 6.22 7.86
C ARG A 219 26.45 5.59 9.12
N GLU A 220 25.62 4.92 9.91
CA GLU A 220 26.07 4.18 11.10
C GLU A 220 27.10 3.11 10.73
N PHE A 221 26.91 2.40 9.60
CA PHE A 221 27.86 1.44 9.08
C PHE A 221 29.20 2.08 8.66
N LEU A 222 29.16 3.26 8.04
CA LEU A 222 30.34 3.99 7.59
C LEU A 222 31.05 4.74 8.75
N GLY A 223 30.44 4.76 9.95
CA GLY A 223 30.98 5.51 11.09
C GLY A 223 30.79 7.04 10.95
N GLU A 224 29.88 7.46 10.07
CA GLU A 224 29.49 8.85 9.87
C GLU A 224 28.36 9.21 10.86
N ASN A 225 28.71 9.78 12.00
CA ASN A 225 27.75 10.30 13.00
C ASN A 225 27.31 11.73 12.71
#